data_9038645218800546aaa009f6df605154
#
_entry.id   9038645218800546aaa009f6df605154
#
_cell.length_a   1.000
_cell.length_b   1.000
_cell.length_c   1.000
_cell.angle_alpha   90.00
_cell.angle_beta   90.00
_cell.angle_gamma   90.00
#
_symmetry.space_group_name_H-M   'P 1'
#
loop_
_entity.id
_entity.type
_entity.pdbx_description
1 polymer ?
#
loop_
_entity_poly.entity_id
_entity_poly.type
_entity_poly.pdbx_seq_one_letter_code
_entity_poly.pdbx_strand_id
1 'polypeptide(L)'
;LEDLRRTYEDEDGAEIGACLVGSEMAKQWSPYYQLYLKLSEELDEPDRSRILTLFSKVRREKSLDAARERMDEVVSALSEISRPLSHVVAANAERALRDEIVLITATEDLRRRLKKYVVAGVFKTGRYDYDSGVVLLSLDSAMDFVRSGGAVTGLNLKLDDFSNAPAVKARLSQDFRAETWEDQQHTFLEAVQMERTLMGLILSFVGLLAGFCIFAILIMTVYEKRRDIGILKSVGYTSHYIAMTFLVNGGAIGLIGAAAGVAGGLLFAAHVNQIAAHVEELTGWTPFPPDVYYFSEIPADTGVAMPLIISLAAVACSLLFSVLPAIKAARMDPVDTLRFE
;
A
#
# COMPACT_ATOMS: atom_id res chain seq x y z
N LEU A 1 9.30 23.50 0.36
CA LEU A 1 9.89 24.05 1.60
C LEU A 1 10.21 25.56 1.50
N GLU A 2 10.49 26.09 0.29
CA GLU A 2 10.64 27.54 0.09
C GLU A 2 9.35 28.30 0.39
N ASP A 3 8.20 27.70 0.10
CA ASP A 3 6.89 28.32 0.34
C ASP A 3 6.59 28.52 1.83
N LEU A 4 7.17 27.73 2.74
CA LEU A 4 7.01 27.89 4.18
C LEU A 4 7.70 29.15 4.75
N ARG A 5 8.62 29.76 4.02
CA ARG A 5 9.29 30.99 4.43
C ARG A 5 8.60 32.25 3.96
N ARG A 6 7.50 32.10 3.21
CA ARG A 6 6.71 33.24 2.73
C ARG A 6 5.82 33.76 3.85
N THR A 7 5.70 35.07 3.87
CA THR A 7 4.68 35.77 4.64
C THR A 7 3.65 36.34 3.71
N TYR A 8 2.41 36.29 4.10
CA TYR A 8 1.26 36.81 3.37
C TYR A 8 0.65 37.98 4.16
N GLU A 9 -0.06 38.86 3.50
CA GLU A 9 -0.78 39.97 4.13
C GLU A 9 -2.26 39.61 4.26
N ASP A 10 -2.84 39.81 5.46
CA ASP A 10 -4.27 39.71 5.73
C ASP A 10 -4.99 40.96 5.17
N GLU A 11 -6.33 40.98 5.22
CA GLU A 11 -7.16 42.13 4.83
C GLU A 11 -6.79 43.42 5.60
N ASP A 12 -6.28 43.28 6.81
CA ASP A 12 -5.84 44.38 7.68
C ASP A 12 -4.35 44.73 7.48
N GLY A 13 -3.65 44.12 6.51
CA GLY A 13 -2.23 44.33 6.26
C GLY A 13 -1.30 43.67 7.28
N ALA A 14 -1.81 42.74 8.10
CA ALA A 14 -1.01 41.98 9.06
C ALA A 14 -0.30 40.80 8.36
N GLU A 15 0.98 40.59 8.72
CA GLU A 15 1.72 39.46 8.21
C GLU A 15 1.23 38.12 8.78
N ILE A 16 0.87 37.20 7.91
CA ILE A 16 0.45 35.84 8.24
C ILE A 16 1.50 34.83 7.77
N GLY A 17 1.82 33.87 8.61
CA GLY A 17 2.73 32.78 8.26
C GLY A 17 2.13 31.79 7.26
N ALA A 18 2.99 31.11 6.50
CA ALA A 18 2.63 30.05 5.57
C ALA A 18 2.63 28.69 6.25
N CYS A 19 1.77 27.80 5.75
CA CYS A 19 1.77 26.38 6.12
C CYS A 19 1.62 25.47 4.90
N LEU A 20 2.03 24.20 5.03
CA LEU A 20 1.71 23.14 4.10
C LEU A 20 0.77 22.16 4.79
N VAL A 21 -0.25 21.71 4.06
CA VAL A 21 -1.21 20.71 4.54
C VAL A 21 -1.11 19.43 3.73
N GLY A 22 -1.42 18.30 4.33
CA GLY A 22 -1.45 17.04 3.61
C GLY A 22 -2.58 16.98 2.59
N SER A 23 -2.40 16.15 1.56
CA SER A 23 -3.31 16.09 0.41
C SER A 23 -4.73 15.67 0.79
N GLU A 24 -4.89 14.76 1.74
CA GLU A 24 -6.22 14.31 2.18
C GLU A 24 -6.94 15.39 3.01
N MET A 25 -6.20 16.10 3.86
CA MET A 25 -6.73 17.27 4.57
C MET A 25 -7.15 18.37 3.56
N ALA A 26 -6.32 18.64 2.57
CA ALA A 26 -6.58 19.66 1.56
C ALA A 26 -7.83 19.35 0.71
N LYS A 27 -8.10 18.09 0.37
CA LYS A 27 -9.32 17.69 -0.34
C LYS A 27 -10.59 18.08 0.41
N GLN A 28 -10.57 18.01 1.74
CA GLN A 28 -11.74 18.30 2.56
C GLN A 28 -11.88 19.79 2.90
N TRP A 29 -10.76 20.49 3.14
CA TRP A 29 -10.76 21.80 3.82
C TRP A 29 -10.23 22.95 2.97
N SER A 30 -9.46 22.67 1.87
CA SER A 30 -8.89 23.72 1.02
C SER A 30 -9.75 23.97 -0.22
N PRO A 31 -10.46 25.09 -0.29
CA PRO A 31 -11.23 25.47 -1.49
C PRO A 31 -10.36 25.62 -2.74
N TYR A 32 -9.12 26.09 -2.56
CA TYR A 32 -8.15 26.20 -3.66
C TYR A 32 -7.79 24.82 -4.21
N TYR A 33 -7.49 23.85 -3.34
CA TYR A 33 -7.10 22.51 -3.77
C TYR A 33 -8.28 21.75 -4.42
N GLN A 34 -9.50 21.97 -3.91
CA GLN A 34 -10.71 21.42 -4.53
C GLN A 34 -10.91 21.94 -5.96
N LEU A 35 -10.70 23.24 -6.18
CA LEU A 35 -10.73 23.81 -7.54
C LEU A 35 -9.60 23.27 -8.41
N TYR A 36 -8.39 23.14 -7.87
CA TYR A 36 -7.25 22.56 -8.58
C TYR A 36 -7.55 21.14 -9.06
N LEU A 37 -8.10 20.28 -8.20
CA LEU A 37 -8.49 18.93 -8.56
C LEU A 37 -9.54 18.91 -9.66
N LYS A 38 -10.60 19.72 -9.51
CA LYS A 38 -11.67 19.83 -10.51
C LYS A 38 -11.13 20.24 -11.87
N LEU A 39 -10.26 21.24 -11.93
CA LEU A 39 -9.60 21.67 -13.17
C LEU A 39 -8.71 20.57 -13.76
N SER A 40 -8.05 19.78 -12.91
CA SER A 40 -7.19 18.68 -13.37
C SER A 40 -7.95 17.50 -13.93
N GLU A 41 -9.19 17.28 -13.49
CA GLU A 41 -10.05 16.17 -13.93
C GLU A 41 -10.88 16.51 -15.17
N GLU A 42 -11.40 17.76 -15.25
CA GLU A 42 -12.35 18.15 -16.30
C GLU A 42 -11.70 18.76 -17.56
N LEU A 43 -10.39 19.08 -17.51
CA LEU A 43 -9.67 19.65 -18.65
C LEU A 43 -8.81 18.60 -19.37
N ASP A 44 -8.85 18.63 -20.72
CA ASP A 44 -7.98 17.84 -21.57
C ASP A 44 -6.61 18.50 -21.78
N GLU A 45 -5.58 17.71 -22.09
CA GLU A 45 -4.30 18.24 -22.57
C GLU A 45 -4.46 18.82 -24.00
N PRO A 46 -3.86 19.99 -24.36
CA PRO A 46 -2.87 20.78 -23.60
C PRO A 46 -3.44 21.85 -22.66
N ASP A 47 -4.76 22.08 -22.67
CA ASP A 47 -5.42 23.18 -21.94
C ASP A 47 -5.25 23.02 -20.43
N ARG A 48 -5.28 21.78 -19.93
CA ARG A 48 -4.99 21.44 -18.52
C ARG A 48 -3.67 22.04 -18.07
N SER A 49 -2.59 21.77 -18.78
CA SER A 49 -1.26 22.23 -18.41
C SER A 49 -1.17 23.76 -18.39
N ARG A 50 -1.78 24.43 -19.37
CA ARG A 50 -1.83 25.90 -19.46
C ARG A 50 -2.59 26.50 -18.28
N ILE A 51 -3.80 26.02 -18.02
CA ILE A 51 -4.68 26.55 -16.96
C ILE A 51 -4.11 26.27 -15.57
N LEU A 52 -3.63 25.05 -15.28
CA LEU A 52 -3.03 24.73 -14.00
C LEU A 52 -1.76 25.52 -13.72
N THR A 53 -0.99 25.88 -14.77
CA THR A 53 0.17 26.76 -14.62
C THR A 53 -0.26 28.18 -14.22
N LEU A 54 -1.28 28.74 -14.85
CA LEU A 54 -1.84 30.04 -14.48
C LEU A 54 -2.41 30.01 -13.07
N PHE A 55 -3.22 29.00 -12.75
CA PHE A 55 -3.82 28.81 -11.43
C PHE A 55 -2.79 28.69 -10.31
N SER A 56 -1.68 27.98 -10.55
CA SER A 56 -0.59 27.85 -9.58
C SER A 56 0.12 29.18 -9.27
N LYS A 57 0.10 30.14 -10.21
CA LYS A 57 0.70 31.47 -9.99
C LYS A 57 -0.13 32.31 -9.03
N VAL A 58 -1.44 32.10 -8.94
CA VAL A 58 -2.32 32.81 -7.99
C VAL A 58 -1.80 32.67 -6.56
N ARG A 59 -1.37 31.48 -6.16
CA ARG A 59 -0.82 31.22 -4.81
C ARG A 59 0.56 31.82 -4.55
N ARG A 60 1.25 32.24 -5.58
CA ARG A 60 2.59 32.82 -5.44
C ARG A 60 2.55 34.33 -5.18
N GLU A 61 1.39 34.96 -5.38
CA GLU A 61 1.21 36.37 -5.09
C GLU A 61 1.15 36.61 -3.57
N LYS A 62 1.79 37.68 -3.11
CA LYS A 62 1.86 38.03 -1.69
C LYS A 62 0.67 38.85 -1.21
N SER A 63 0.11 39.69 -2.09
CA SER A 63 -1.03 40.53 -1.78
C SER A 63 -2.32 39.91 -2.32
N LEU A 64 -3.41 40.10 -1.61
CA LEU A 64 -4.72 39.59 -1.96
C LEU A 64 -5.23 40.21 -3.29
N ASP A 65 -4.92 41.50 -3.53
CA ASP A 65 -5.36 42.19 -4.75
C ASP A 65 -4.61 41.66 -5.98
N ALA A 66 -3.29 41.40 -5.88
CA ALA A 66 -2.54 40.78 -6.97
C ALA A 66 -3.00 39.33 -7.23
N ALA A 67 -3.37 38.59 -6.18
CA ALA A 67 -3.91 37.25 -6.32
C ALA A 67 -5.31 37.25 -6.97
N ARG A 68 -6.14 38.25 -6.69
CA ARG A 68 -7.45 38.49 -7.39
C ARG A 68 -7.25 38.74 -8.88
N GLU A 69 -6.35 39.64 -9.23
CA GLU A 69 -6.04 39.96 -10.64
C GLU A 69 -5.59 38.72 -11.41
N ARG A 70 -4.75 37.88 -10.78
CA ARG A 70 -4.33 36.58 -11.36
C ARG A 70 -5.48 35.59 -11.48
N MET A 71 -6.39 35.57 -10.52
CA MET A 71 -7.56 34.68 -10.57
C MET A 71 -8.51 35.10 -11.70
N ASP A 72 -8.68 36.39 -11.93
CA ASP A 72 -9.48 36.91 -13.06
C ASP A 72 -8.84 36.55 -14.41
N GLU A 73 -7.50 36.51 -14.50
CA GLU A 73 -6.78 36.02 -15.69
C GLU A 73 -7.09 34.53 -15.94
N VAL A 74 -7.13 33.70 -14.89
CA VAL A 74 -7.50 32.29 -14.99
C VAL A 74 -8.95 32.11 -15.43
N VAL A 75 -9.88 32.88 -14.86
CA VAL A 75 -11.31 32.85 -15.24
C VAL A 75 -11.50 33.26 -16.69
N SER A 76 -10.79 34.30 -17.14
CA SER A 76 -10.82 34.77 -18.53
C SER A 76 -10.31 33.69 -19.49
N ALA A 77 -9.16 33.09 -19.20
CA ALA A 77 -8.61 31.98 -20.00
C ALA A 77 -9.53 30.78 -20.07
N LEU A 78 -10.16 30.42 -18.93
CA LEU A 78 -11.14 29.32 -18.85
C LEU A 78 -12.41 29.61 -19.65
N SER A 79 -12.85 30.89 -19.74
CA SER A 79 -14.05 31.26 -20.48
C SER A 79 -13.95 30.97 -21.98
N GLU A 80 -12.73 30.97 -22.54
CA GLU A 80 -12.44 30.60 -23.91
C GLU A 80 -12.51 29.10 -24.17
N ILE A 81 -12.17 28.26 -23.13
CA ILE A 81 -12.07 26.81 -23.21
C ILE A 81 -13.38 26.15 -22.76
N SER A 82 -13.87 26.52 -21.57
CA SER A 82 -15.06 25.92 -20.94
C SER A 82 -15.82 26.96 -20.10
N ARG A 83 -16.94 27.47 -20.65
CA ARG A 83 -17.83 28.38 -19.89
C ARG A 83 -18.36 27.82 -18.58
N PRO A 84 -18.80 26.54 -18.48
CA PRO A 84 -19.23 25.98 -17.21
C PRO A 84 -18.14 26.02 -16.13
N LEU A 85 -16.91 25.66 -16.47
CA LEU A 85 -15.78 25.68 -15.55
C LEU A 85 -15.39 27.09 -15.11
N SER A 86 -15.41 28.08 -16.05
CA SER A 86 -15.11 29.46 -15.70
C SER A 86 -16.11 30.03 -14.68
N HIS A 87 -17.40 29.70 -14.79
CA HIS A 87 -18.41 30.07 -13.79
C HIS A 87 -18.18 29.42 -12.43
N VAL A 88 -17.78 28.15 -12.41
CA VAL A 88 -17.48 27.43 -11.16
C VAL A 88 -16.26 28.04 -10.45
N VAL A 89 -15.19 28.35 -11.20
CA VAL A 89 -14.00 28.98 -10.65
C VAL A 89 -14.30 30.40 -10.16
N ALA A 90 -15.02 31.23 -10.94
CA ALA A 90 -15.43 32.56 -10.53
C ALA A 90 -16.28 32.55 -9.24
N ALA A 91 -17.24 31.64 -9.14
CA ALA A 91 -18.11 31.52 -7.96
C ALA A 91 -17.37 31.12 -6.68
N ASN A 92 -16.23 30.44 -6.79
CA ASN A 92 -15.42 29.98 -5.67
C ASN A 92 -14.10 30.76 -5.51
N ALA A 93 -13.82 31.72 -6.38
CA ALA A 93 -12.56 32.46 -6.41
C ALA A 93 -12.20 33.08 -5.05
N GLU A 94 -13.12 33.83 -4.45
CA GLU A 94 -12.90 34.48 -3.14
C GLU A 94 -12.59 33.47 -2.03
N ARG A 95 -13.24 32.30 -2.02
CA ARG A 95 -12.95 31.24 -1.04
C ARG A 95 -11.58 30.61 -1.28
N ALA A 96 -11.19 30.43 -2.54
CA ALA A 96 -9.88 29.88 -2.90
C ALA A 96 -8.73 30.85 -2.60
N LEU A 97 -8.96 32.15 -2.73
CA LEU A 97 -8.00 33.20 -2.38
C LEU A 97 -7.75 33.29 -0.86
N ARG A 98 -8.80 33.02 -0.07
CA ARG A 98 -8.76 33.04 1.41
C ARG A 98 -8.55 31.63 1.97
N ASP A 99 -7.64 30.87 1.43
CA ASP A 99 -7.35 29.50 1.88
C ASP A 99 -6.51 29.54 3.18
N GLU A 100 -7.17 29.94 4.26
CA GLU A 100 -6.59 30.11 5.58
C GLU A 100 -7.05 29.01 6.52
N ILE A 101 -6.13 28.55 7.37
CA ILE A 101 -6.43 27.66 8.48
C ILE A 101 -6.12 28.32 9.82
N VAL A 102 -6.92 28.02 10.83
CA VAL A 102 -6.68 28.44 12.21
C VAL A 102 -6.15 27.26 13.00
N LEU A 103 -4.90 27.35 13.40
CA LEU A 103 -4.31 26.36 14.29
C LEU A 103 -4.59 26.75 15.75
N ILE A 104 -4.92 25.75 16.55
CA ILE A 104 -5.20 25.91 17.97
C ILE A 104 -4.22 25.03 18.75
N THR A 105 -3.51 25.63 19.70
CA THR A 105 -2.67 24.88 20.64
C THR A 105 -3.06 25.25 22.08
N ALA A 106 -2.81 24.32 23.00
CA ALA A 106 -2.86 24.59 24.42
C ALA A 106 -1.41 24.82 24.90
N THR A 107 -1.17 25.98 25.52
CA THR A 107 0.09 26.27 26.21
C THR A 107 0.15 25.54 27.55
N GLU A 108 1.31 25.45 28.18
CA GLU A 108 1.51 24.85 29.52
C GLU A 108 0.56 25.46 30.58
N ASP A 109 0.19 26.72 30.44
CA ASP A 109 -0.79 27.42 31.28
C ASP A 109 -2.27 27.08 30.97
N LEU A 110 -2.53 26.02 30.14
CA LEU A 110 -3.88 25.64 29.67
C LEU A 110 -4.62 26.74 28.89
N ARG A 111 -3.96 27.80 28.47
CA ARG A 111 -4.55 28.83 27.63
C ARG A 111 -4.54 28.39 26.17
N ARG A 112 -5.69 28.48 25.54
CA ARG A 112 -5.82 28.23 24.10
C ARG A 112 -5.19 29.39 23.32
N ARG A 113 -4.28 29.09 22.43
CA ARG A 113 -3.71 30.05 21.48
C ARG A 113 -4.23 29.70 20.09
N LEU A 114 -4.77 30.71 19.42
CA LEU A 114 -5.23 30.60 18.03
C LEU A 114 -4.29 31.43 17.17
N LYS A 115 -3.84 30.87 16.06
CA LYS A 115 -3.08 31.63 15.06
C LYS A 115 -3.52 31.21 13.67
N LYS A 116 -3.73 32.21 12.79
CA LYS A 116 -4.07 32.00 11.39
C LYS A 116 -2.82 31.73 10.58
N TYR A 117 -2.94 30.84 9.60
CA TYR A 117 -1.90 30.53 8.62
C TYR A 117 -2.54 30.40 7.25
N VAL A 118 -1.83 30.86 6.21
CA VAL A 118 -2.23 30.66 4.82
C VAL A 118 -1.70 29.31 4.34
N VAL A 119 -2.56 28.54 3.71
CA VAL A 119 -2.15 27.27 3.08
C VAL A 119 -1.34 27.57 1.83
N ALA A 120 -0.02 27.57 1.91
CA ALA A 120 0.89 27.88 0.81
C ALA A 120 1.08 26.70 -0.16
N GLY A 121 0.77 25.49 0.26
CA GLY A 121 0.90 24.31 -0.58
C GLY A 121 0.35 23.05 0.06
N VAL A 122 0.34 21.98 -0.73
CA VAL A 122 -0.14 20.66 -0.35
C VAL A 122 0.99 19.66 -0.54
N PHE A 123 1.17 18.77 0.42
CA PHE A 123 2.12 17.66 0.30
C PHE A 123 1.36 16.33 0.26
N LYS A 124 1.94 15.34 -0.39
CA LYS A 124 1.44 13.96 -0.44
C LYS A 124 2.58 13.01 -0.09
N THR A 125 2.41 12.25 0.98
CA THR A 125 3.37 11.24 1.44
C THR A 125 2.99 9.83 0.99
N GLY A 126 1.71 9.62 0.65
CA GLY A 126 1.12 8.32 0.38
C GLY A 126 0.70 7.57 1.66
N ARG A 127 0.84 8.21 2.82
CA ARG A 127 0.33 7.70 4.10
C ARG A 127 -0.87 8.55 4.53
N TYR A 128 -2.02 7.95 4.60
CA TYR A 128 -3.27 8.64 4.89
C TYR A 128 -3.24 9.42 6.24
N ASP A 129 -2.69 8.82 7.29
CA ASP A 129 -2.56 9.42 8.62
C ASP A 129 -1.76 10.73 8.61
N TYR A 130 -0.66 10.78 7.82
CA TYR A 130 0.12 12.01 7.64
C TYR A 130 -0.60 13.00 6.72
N ASP A 131 -1.15 12.52 5.61
CA ASP A 131 -1.81 13.35 4.60
C ASP A 131 -3.15 13.93 5.10
N SER A 132 -3.76 13.32 6.14
CA SER A 132 -5.01 13.79 6.75
C SER A 132 -4.83 14.55 8.07
N GLY A 133 -3.70 14.42 8.75
CA GLY A 133 -3.53 14.89 10.13
C GLY A 133 -2.34 15.81 10.38
N VAL A 134 -1.42 15.98 9.41
CA VAL A 134 -0.19 16.75 9.64
C VAL A 134 -0.22 18.10 8.92
N VAL A 135 0.17 19.15 9.64
CA VAL A 135 0.42 20.49 9.11
C VAL A 135 1.89 20.84 9.32
N LEU A 136 2.57 21.23 8.26
CA LEU A 136 3.96 21.64 8.30
C LEU A 136 4.05 23.17 8.38
N LEU A 137 4.85 23.66 9.30
CA LEU A 137 5.16 25.08 9.49
C LEU A 137 6.67 25.30 9.36
N SER A 138 7.09 26.55 9.12
CA SER A 138 8.49 26.90 9.33
C SER A 138 8.85 26.73 10.81
N LEU A 139 10.11 26.40 11.09
CA LEU A 139 10.58 26.16 12.46
C LEU A 139 10.31 27.38 13.35
N ASP A 140 10.61 28.56 12.85
CA ASP A 140 10.40 29.82 13.58
C ASP A 140 8.91 30.06 13.90
N SER A 141 8.03 29.83 12.90
CA SER A 141 6.57 29.94 13.09
C SER A 141 6.04 28.91 14.08
N ALA A 142 6.57 27.69 14.07
CA ALA A 142 6.19 26.63 14.97
C ALA A 142 6.67 26.95 16.42
N MET A 143 7.90 27.38 16.59
CA MET A 143 8.46 27.79 17.88
C MET A 143 7.67 28.95 18.50
N ASP A 144 7.32 29.96 17.71
CA ASP A 144 6.48 31.06 18.17
C ASP A 144 5.07 30.57 18.53
N PHE A 145 4.47 29.69 17.70
CA PHE A 145 3.13 29.18 17.94
C PHE A 145 3.04 28.38 19.25
N VAL A 146 4.00 27.49 19.49
CA VAL A 146 4.03 26.62 20.70
C VAL A 146 4.67 27.33 21.89
N ARG A 147 5.38 28.45 21.68
CA ARG A 147 6.19 29.17 22.71
C ARG A 147 7.26 28.28 23.35
N SER A 148 7.93 27.49 22.56
CA SER A 148 8.95 26.56 23.04
C SER A 148 10.22 27.20 23.58
N GLY A 149 10.35 28.54 23.50
CA GLY A 149 11.57 29.25 23.93
C GLY A 149 12.83 28.89 23.16
N GLY A 150 12.70 28.38 21.96
CA GLY A 150 13.81 27.88 21.13
C GLY A 150 14.09 26.39 21.31
N ALA A 151 13.38 25.70 22.20
CA ALA A 151 13.50 24.27 22.35
C ALA A 151 12.79 23.51 21.21
N VAL A 152 13.36 22.39 20.80
CA VAL A 152 12.79 21.45 19.82
C VAL A 152 12.56 20.11 20.49
N THR A 153 11.55 19.38 20.03
CA THR A 153 11.19 18.06 20.58
C THR A 153 12.27 17.02 20.25
N GLY A 154 12.92 17.15 19.08
CA GLY A 154 13.96 16.24 18.64
C GLY A 154 14.55 16.63 17.30
N LEU A 155 15.55 15.87 16.87
CA LEU A 155 16.19 16.01 15.58
C LEU A 155 15.97 14.74 14.77
N ASN A 156 15.46 14.89 13.56
CA ASN A 156 15.32 13.77 12.63
C ASN A 156 16.59 13.64 11.78
N LEU A 157 17.23 12.48 11.84
CA LEU A 157 18.38 12.13 11.02
C LEU A 157 17.95 11.32 9.82
N LYS A 158 18.26 11.79 8.62
CA LYS A 158 18.09 11.03 7.39
C LYS A 158 19.39 10.29 7.09
N LEU A 159 19.30 8.97 6.96
CA LEU A 159 20.41 8.10 6.58
C LEU A 159 20.33 7.79 5.08
N ASP A 160 21.49 7.64 4.44
CA ASP A 160 21.58 7.21 3.04
C ASP A 160 21.12 5.73 2.89
N ASP A 161 21.46 4.92 3.90
CA ASP A 161 21.02 3.54 4.01
C ASP A 161 20.38 3.32 5.39
N PHE A 162 19.06 3.06 5.39
CA PHE A 162 18.30 2.84 6.62
C PHE A 162 18.68 1.55 7.35
N SER A 163 19.29 0.58 6.67
CA SER A 163 19.80 -0.66 7.30
C SER A 163 20.87 -0.39 8.36
N ASN A 164 21.53 0.77 8.28
CA ASN A 164 22.50 1.23 9.26
C ASN A 164 21.89 1.92 10.49
N ALA A 165 20.57 2.09 10.54
CA ALA A 165 19.89 2.78 11.64
C ALA A 165 20.19 2.18 13.02
N PRO A 166 20.24 0.85 13.24
CA PRO A 166 20.60 0.28 14.54
C PRO A 166 22.04 0.61 14.97
N ALA A 167 22.98 0.63 14.03
CA ALA A 167 24.38 0.96 14.33
C ALA A 167 24.57 2.45 14.67
N VAL A 168 23.87 3.34 13.97
CA VAL A 168 23.85 4.78 14.27
C VAL A 168 23.18 5.03 15.63
N LYS A 169 22.04 4.40 15.91
CA LYS A 169 21.38 4.46 17.20
C LYS A 169 22.32 4.06 18.33
N ALA A 170 23.03 2.94 18.21
CA ALA A 170 23.94 2.44 19.25
C ALA A 170 25.06 3.46 19.57
N ARG A 171 25.53 4.23 18.57
CA ARG A 171 26.54 5.28 18.78
C ARG A 171 25.94 6.51 19.46
N LEU A 172 24.75 6.95 19.01
CA LEU A 172 24.09 8.14 19.55
C LEU A 172 23.50 7.92 20.94
N SER A 173 23.09 6.69 21.28
CA SER A 173 22.50 6.37 22.58
C SER A 173 23.44 6.52 23.77
N GLN A 174 24.74 6.80 23.54
CA GLN A 174 25.69 7.13 24.61
C GLN A 174 25.44 8.53 25.18
N ASP A 175 25.03 9.48 24.34
CA ASP A 175 24.90 10.89 24.70
C ASP A 175 23.44 11.40 24.58
N PHE A 176 22.61 10.73 23.76
CA PHE A 176 21.26 11.17 23.44
C PHE A 176 20.27 10.02 23.51
N ARG A 177 19.00 10.33 23.78
CA ARG A 177 17.92 9.37 23.56
C ARG A 177 17.64 9.23 22.07
N ALA A 178 18.20 8.20 21.44
CA ALA A 178 18.01 7.91 20.05
C ALA A 178 16.99 6.78 19.84
N GLU A 179 16.03 7.02 18.98
CA GLU A 179 15.00 6.05 18.60
C GLU A 179 15.01 5.87 17.08
N THR A 180 14.90 4.65 16.61
CA THR A 180 14.68 4.35 15.20
C THR A 180 13.18 4.37 14.90
N TRP A 181 12.82 4.42 13.61
CA TRP A 181 11.42 4.28 13.20
C TRP A 181 10.81 2.93 13.66
N GLU A 182 11.63 1.89 13.73
CA GLU A 182 11.22 0.57 14.22
C GLU A 182 10.84 0.61 15.71
N ASP A 183 11.60 1.35 16.52
CA ASP A 183 11.28 1.52 17.94
C ASP A 183 9.96 2.27 18.13
N GLN A 184 9.72 3.31 17.32
CA GLN A 184 8.50 4.11 17.37
C GLN A 184 7.27 3.32 16.91
N GLN A 185 7.47 2.38 15.98
CA GLN A 185 6.40 1.56 15.40
C GLN A 185 6.41 0.11 15.94
N HIS A 186 7.07 -0.14 17.08
CA HIS A 186 7.26 -1.49 17.62
C HIS A 186 5.95 -2.30 17.72
N THR A 187 4.91 -1.73 18.31
CA THR A 187 3.60 -2.40 18.45
C THR A 187 2.98 -2.76 17.11
N PHE A 188 3.11 -1.86 16.12
CA PHE A 188 2.62 -2.12 14.77
C PHE A 188 3.42 -3.25 14.08
N LEU A 189 4.75 -3.22 14.21
CA LEU A 189 5.62 -4.24 13.62
C LEU A 189 5.39 -5.61 14.26
N GLU A 190 5.16 -5.67 15.58
CA GLU A 190 4.77 -6.91 16.27
C GLU A 190 3.44 -7.46 15.76
N ALA A 191 2.43 -6.59 15.58
CA ALA A 191 1.14 -6.99 15.01
C ALA A 191 1.29 -7.56 13.59
N VAL A 192 2.07 -6.91 12.73
CA VAL A 192 2.37 -7.40 11.37
C VAL A 192 3.13 -8.74 11.40
N GLN A 193 4.08 -8.89 12.33
CA GLN A 193 4.81 -10.15 12.49
C GLN A 193 3.89 -11.29 12.97
N MET A 194 2.97 -11.00 13.88
CA MET A 194 1.96 -11.96 14.34
C MET A 194 1.02 -12.34 13.19
N GLU A 195 0.54 -11.37 12.41
CA GLU A 195 -0.29 -11.62 11.23
C GLU A 195 0.42 -12.52 10.22
N ARG A 196 1.68 -12.22 9.89
CA ARG A 196 2.50 -13.04 8.98
C ARG A 196 2.64 -14.49 9.50
N THR A 197 2.82 -14.66 10.80
CA THR A 197 2.91 -15.99 11.43
C THR A 197 1.59 -16.74 11.33
N LEU A 198 0.46 -16.07 11.61
CA LEU A 198 -0.88 -16.65 11.47
C LEU A 198 -1.19 -17.04 10.03
N MET A 199 -0.88 -16.16 9.05
CA MET A 199 -1.03 -16.46 7.63
C MET A 199 -0.18 -17.67 7.21
N GLY A 200 1.06 -17.76 7.69
CA GLY A 200 1.93 -18.91 7.47
C GLY A 200 1.36 -20.21 8.03
N LEU A 201 0.77 -20.15 9.22
CA LEU A 201 0.12 -21.29 9.86
C LEU A 201 -1.12 -21.74 9.06
N ILE A 202 -1.99 -20.83 8.67
CA ILE A 202 -3.17 -21.13 7.85
C ILE A 202 -2.75 -21.76 6.52
N LEU A 203 -1.76 -21.17 5.84
CA LEU A 203 -1.24 -21.69 4.57
C LEU A 203 -0.65 -23.10 4.74
N SER A 204 0.01 -23.38 5.87
CA SER A 204 0.52 -24.72 6.21
C SER A 204 -0.60 -25.75 6.36
N PHE A 205 -1.71 -25.37 7.02
CA PHE A 205 -2.88 -26.24 7.12
C PHE A 205 -3.54 -26.51 5.76
N VAL A 206 -3.66 -25.49 4.91
CA VAL A 206 -4.19 -25.66 3.54
C VAL A 206 -3.28 -26.59 2.73
N GLY A 207 -1.95 -26.42 2.83
CA GLY A 207 -0.97 -27.30 2.19
C GLY A 207 -1.07 -28.75 2.68
N LEU A 208 -1.24 -28.95 3.98
CA LEU A 208 -1.43 -30.27 4.58
C LEU A 208 -2.73 -30.93 4.09
N LEU A 209 -3.84 -30.17 4.04
CA LEU A 209 -5.11 -30.65 3.51
C LEU A 209 -4.98 -31.06 2.04
N ALA A 210 -4.31 -30.24 1.21
CA ALA A 210 -4.03 -30.57 -0.18
C ALA A 210 -3.20 -31.86 -0.30
N GLY A 211 -2.20 -32.04 0.57
CA GLY A 211 -1.43 -33.26 0.64
C GLY A 211 -2.27 -34.50 0.95
N PHE A 212 -3.20 -34.39 1.91
CA PHE A 212 -4.16 -35.49 2.19
C PHE A 212 -5.08 -35.78 1.00
N CYS A 213 -5.51 -34.78 0.24
CA CYS A 213 -6.28 -35.00 -0.99
C CYS A 213 -5.47 -35.79 -2.03
N ILE A 214 -4.20 -35.43 -2.25
CA ILE A 214 -3.31 -36.15 -3.16
C ILE A 214 -3.11 -37.60 -2.66
N PHE A 215 -2.87 -37.79 -1.38
CA PHE A 215 -2.77 -39.12 -0.76
C PHE A 215 -4.02 -39.95 -1.02
N ALA A 216 -5.22 -39.43 -0.78
CA ALA A 216 -6.49 -40.11 -0.97
C ALA A 216 -6.72 -40.52 -2.42
N ILE A 217 -6.44 -39.62 -3.38
CA ILE A 217 -6.57 -39.89 -4.81
C ILE A 217 -5.59 -40.99 -5.24
N LEU A 218 -4.31 -40.88 -4.82
CA LEU A 218 -3.32 -41.87 -5.19
C LEU A 218 -3.60 -43.25 -4.58
N ILE A 219 -4.10 -43.32 -3.33
CA ILE A 219 -4.51 -44.56 -2.69
C ILE A 219 -5.67 -45.22 -3.46
N MET A 220 -6.66 -44.42 -3.85
CA MET A 220 -7.79 -44.90 -4.66
C MET A 220 -7.29 -45.45 -6.01
N THR A 221 -6.41 -44.71 -6.68
CA THR A 221 -5.80 -45.13 -7.95
C THR A 221 -5.03 -46.44 -7.80
N VAL A 222 -4.29 -46.63 -6.68
CA VAL A 222 -3.61 -47.91 -6.40
C VAL A 222 -4.59 -49.07 -6.30
N TYR A 223 -5.75 -48.88 -5.64
CA TYR A 223 -6.77 -49.92 -5.51
C TYR A 223 -7.46 -50.20 -6.85
N GLU A 224 -7.79 -49.20 -7.63
CA GLU A 224 -8.39 -49.34 -8.95
C GLU A 224 -7.43 -50.07 -9.93
N LYS A 225 -6.13 -49.77 -9.87
CA LYS A 225 -5.10 -50.35 -10.72
C LYS A 225 -4.43 -51.59 -10.14
N ARG A 226 -4.96 -52.18 -9.07
CA ARG A 226 -4.33 -53.33 -8.38
C ARG A 226 -4.12 -54.50 -9.33
N ARG A 227 -5.05 -54.81 -10.23
CA ARG A 227 -4.94 -55.89 -11.22
C ARG A 227 -3.83 -55.65 -12.24
N ASP A 228 -3.75 -54.41 -12.74
CA ASP A 228 -2.70 -53.99 -13.66
C ASP A 228 -1.31 -54.08 -13.01
N ILE A 229 -1.21 -53.70 -11.76
CA ILE A 229 0.01 -53.81 -10.92
C ILE A 229 0.39 -55.30 -10.74
N GLY A 230 -0.57 -56.17 -10.50
CA GLY A 230 -0.36 -57.63 -10.37
C GLY A 230 0.16 -58.24 -11.66
N ILE A 231 -0.42 -57.90 -12.78
CA ILE A 231 0.03 -58.36 -14.13
C ILE A 231 1.46 -57.86 -14.42
N LEU A 232 1.76 -56.56 -14.19
CA LEU A 232 3.10 -56.04 -14.39
C LEU A 232 4.17 -56.78 -13.55
N LYS A 233 3.84 -57.06 -12.29
CA LYS A 233 4.73 -57.81 -11.39
C LYS A 233 4.93 -59.27 -11.87
N SER A 234 3.90 -59.95 -12.36
CA SER A 234 4.00 -61.30 -12.87
C SER A 234 4.85 -61.40 -14.14
N VAL A 235 4.91 -60.32 -14.94
CA VAL A 235 5.77 -60.19 -16.14
C VAL A 235 7.21 -59.81 -15.76
N GLY A 236 7.50 -59.52 -14.47
CA GLY A 236 8.85 -59.27 -14.00
C GLY A 236 9.19 -57.81 -13.65
N TYR A 237 8.23 -56.91 -13.64
CA TYR A 237 8.46 -55.52 -13.18
C TYR A 237 8.83 -55.51 -11.70
N THR A 238 9.91 -54.82 -11.36
CA THR A 238 10.35 -54.70 -9.97
C THR A 238 9.48 -53.73 -9.16
N SER A 239 9.36 -53.99 -7.86
CA SER A 239 8.62 -53.10 -6.93
C SER A 239 9.08 -51.64 -6.99
N HIS A 240 10.37 -51.41 -7.28
CA HIS A 240 10.93 -50.08 -7.43
C HIS A 240 10.33 -49.29 -8.60
N TYR A 241 10.19 -49.91 -9.75
CA TYR A 241 9.58 -49.26 -10.95
C TYR A 241 8.11 -48.89 -10.69
N ILE A 242 7.36 -49.77 -10.00
CA ILE A 242 5.97 -49.50 -9.62
C ILE A 242 5.89 -48.31 -8.65
N ALA A 243 6.74 -48.28 -7.60
CA ALA A 243 6.79 -47.15 -6.66
C ALA A 243 7.12 -45.84 -7.39
N MET A 244 8.10 -45.87 -8.31
CA MET A 244 8.53 -44.71 -9.10
C MET A 244 7.41 -44.14 -9.96
N THR A 245 6.58 -45.01 -10.56
CA THR A 245 5.41 -44.57 -11.36
C THR A 245 4.45 -43.73 -10.53
N PHE A 246 4.13 -44.13 -9.31
CA PHE A 246 3.24 -43.39 -8.42
C PHE A 246 3.90 -42.11 -7.88
N LEU A 247 5.20 -42.14 -7.59
CA LEU A 247 5.97 -40.95 -7.21
C LEU A 247 6.02 -39.91 -8.32
N VAL A 248 6.27 -40.33 -9.57
CA VAL A 248 6.26 -39.45 -10.75
C VAL A 248 4.88 -38.84 -10.94
N ASN A 249 3.82 -39.65 -10.79
CA ASN A 249 2.45 -39.16 -10.91
C ASN A 249 2.13 -38.09 -9.85
N GLY A 250 2.47 -38.35 -8.57
CA GLY A 250 2.31 -37.35 -7.51
C GLY A 250 3.16 -36.12 -7.72
N GLY A 251 4.41 -36.27 -8.18
CA GLY A 251 5.28 -35.15 -8.53
C GLY A 251 4.73 -34.31 -9.69
N ALA A 252 4.15 -34.95 -10.72
CA ALA A 252 3.51 -34.27 -11.84
C ALA A 252 2.29 -33.43 -11.40
N ILE A 253 1.44 -34.01 -10.53
CA ILE A 253 0.31 -33.28 -9.94
C ILE A 253 0.81 -32.04 -9.17
N GLY A 254 1.85 -32.23 -8.33
CA GLY A 254 2.44 -31.14 -7.56
C GLY A 254 3.05 -30.05 -8.44
N LEU A 255 3.78 -30.44 -9.50
CA LEU A 255 4.42 -29.50 -10.42
C LEU A 255 3.40 -28.68 -11.22
N ILE A 256 2.40 -29.35 -11.80
CA ILE A 256 1.33 -28.67 -12.55
C ILE A 256 0.53 -27.76 -11.64
N GLY A 257 0.18 -28.22 -10.45
CA GLY A 257 -0.53 -27.41 -9.44
C GLY A 257 0.28 -26.19 -8.98
N ALA A 258 1.57 -26.37 -8.72
CA ALA A 258 2.48 -25.28 -8.37
C ALA A 258 2.62 -24.24 -9.51
N ALA A 259 2.79 -24.71 -10.74
CA ALA A 259 2.90 -23.82 -11.91
C ALA A 259 1.59 -23.01 -12.13
N ALA A 260 0.45 -23.68 -12.05
CA ALA A 260 -0.86 -23.02 -12.17
C ALA A 260 -1.12 -22.03 -11.02
N GLY A 261 -0.74 -22.42 -9.79
CA GLY A 261 -0.86 -21.57 -8.60
C GLY A 261 0.00 -20.31 -8.69
N VAL A 262 1.26 -20.42 -9.11
CA VAL A 262 2.16 -19.27 -9.33
C VAL A 262 1.62 -18.36 -10.42
N ALA A 263 1.26 -18.93 -11.57
CA ALA A 263 0.73 -18.14 -12.70
C ALA A 263 -0.54 -17.38 -12.29
N GLY A 264 -1.50 -18.06 -11.65
CA GLY A 264 -2.74 -17.45 -11.18
C GLY A 264 -2.50 -16.40 -10.08
N GLY A 265 -1.62 -16.70 -9.12
CA GLY A 265 -1.27 -15.80 -8.02
C GLY A 265 -0.59 -14.52 -8.48
N LEU A 266 0.40 -14.62 -9.37
CA LEU A 266 1.08 -13.45 -9.93
C LEU A 266 0.15 -12.61 -10.80
N LEU A 267 -0.70 -13.25 -11.60
CA LEU A 267 -1.70 -12.56 -12.42
C LEU A 267 -2.70 -11.81 -11.55
N PHE A 268 -3.17 -12.42 -10.47
CA PHE A 268 -4.04 -11.77 -9.50
C PHE A 268 -3.35 -10.58 -8.81
N ALA A 269 -2.12 -10.77 -8.32
CA ALA A 269 -1.34 -9.72 -7.66
C ALA A 269 -1.08 -8.52 -8.58
N ALA A 270 -0.77 -8.78 -9.86
CA ALA A 270 -0.54 -7.72 -10.85
C ALA A 270 -1.79 -6.88 -11.16
N HIS A 271 -2.99 -7.45 -10.98
CA HIS A 271 -4.26 -6.78 -11.31
C HIS A 271 -5.12 -6.45 -10.08
N VAL A 272 -4.60 -6.63 -8.86
CA VAL A 272 -5.38 -6.48 -7.63
C VAL A 272 -6.02 -5.10 -7.50
N ASN A 273 -5.31 -4.03 -7.87
CA ASN A 273 -5.85 -2.65 -7.83
C ASN A 273 -6.97 -2.43 -8.86
N GLN A 274 -6.85 -3.03 -10.04
CA GLN A 274 -7.90 -2.98 -11.07
C GLN A 274 -9.14 -3.75 -10.64
N ILE A 275 -8.94 -4.92 -10.02
CA ILE A 275 -10.04 -5.74 -9.47
C ILE A 275 -10.74 -4.97 -8.35
N ALA A 276 -9.99 -4.35 -7.44
CA ALA A 276 -10.55 -3.55 -6.34
C ALA A 276 -11.40 -2.38 -6.88
N ALA A 277 -10.91 -1.65 -7.89
CA ALA A 277 -11.62 -0.56 -8.53
C ALA A 277 -12.93 -1.04 -9.22
N HIS A 278 -12.90 -2.17 -9.92
CA HIS A 278 -14.11 -2.74 -10.53
C HIS A 278 -15.14 -3.22 -9.48
N VAL A 279 -14.67 -3.79 -8.37
CA VAL A 279 -15.57 -4.17 -7.26
C VAL A 279 -16.24 -2.94 -6.67
N GLU A 280 -15.50 -1.86 -6.46
CA GLU A 280 -16.04 -0.60 -5.96
C GLU A 280 -17.05 0.02 -6.93
N GLU A 281 -16.78 0.02 -8.23
CA GLU A 281 -17.69 0.52 -9.27
C GLU A 281 -19.02 -0.26 -9.31
N LEU A 282 -18.94 -1.60 -9.17
CA LEU A 282 -20.13 -2.48 -9.26
C LEU A 282 -20.96 -2.53 -7.98
N THR A 283 -20.33 -2.48 -6.82
CA THR A 283 -20.97 -2.72 -5.53
C THR A 283 -21.12 -1.46 -4.68
N GLY A 284 -20.40 -0.38 -5.00
CA GLY A 284 -20.28 0.80 -4.15
C GLY A 284 -19.51 0.54 -2.83
N TRP A 285 -18.91 -0.67 -2.68
CA TRP A 285 -18.15 -1.04 -1.51
C TRP A 285 -16.65 -0.97 -1.81
N THR A 286 -15.93 -0.16 -1.03
CA THR A 286 -14.48 -0.04 -1.12
C THR A 286 -13.82 -1.11 -0.25
N PRO A 287 -13.20 -2.15 -0.85
CA PRO A 287 -12.60 -3.26 -0.08
C PRO A 287 -11.50 -2.82 0.87
N PHE A 288 -10.74 -1.78 0.50
CA PHE A 288 -9.62 -1.25 1.27
C PHE A 288 -9.73 0.27 1.41
N PRO A 289 -10.61 0.76 2.30
CA PRO A 289 -10.76 2.20 2.49
C PRO A 289 -9.44 2.81 3.02
N PRO A 290 -8.94 3.90 2.39
CA PRO A 290 -7.67 4.53 2.77
C PRO A 290 -7.63 5.01 4.23
N ASP A 291 -8.77 5.38 4.77
CA ASP A 291 -8.95 5.85 6.16
C ASP A 291 -8.60 4.76 7.20
N VAL A 292 -8.73 3.48 6.81
CA VAL A 292 -8.46 2.33 7.70
C VAL A 292 -7.10 1.72 7.42
N TYR A 293 -6.75 1.60 6.13
CA TYR A 293 -5.53 0.87 5.72
C TYR A 293 -4.34 1.78 5.48
N TYR A 294 -4.50 3.12 5.53
CA TYR A 294 -3.44 4.12 5.41
C TYR A 294 -2.66 4.09 4.08
N PHE A 295 -3.19 3.46 3.04
CA PHE A 295 -2.63 3.49 1.68
C PHE A 295 -3.74 3.70 0.64
N SER A 296 -3.40 4.40 -0.44
CA SER A 296 -4.32 4.68 -1.55
C SER A 296 -4.31 3.59 -2.63
N GLU A 297 -3.25 2.80 -2.69
CA GLU A 297 -3.09 1.67 -3.63
C GLU A 297 -2.55 0.47 -2.85
N ILE A 298 -3.04 -0.72 -3.17
CA ILE A 298 -2.59 -1.95 -2.51
C ILE A 298 -1.15 -2.22 -2.97
N PRO A 299 -0.15 -2.19 -2.06
CA PRO A 299 1.23 -2.45 -2.42
C PRO A 299 1.41 -3.94 -2.69
N ALA A 300 1.29 -4.36 -3.93
CA ALA A 300 1.54 -5.73 -4.35
C ALA A 300 3.02 -5.91 -4.71
N ASP A 301 3.76 -6.63 -3.87
CA ASP A 301 5.12 -7.07 -4.22
C ASP A 301 5.03 -8.31 -5.13
N THR A 302 5.42 -8.14 -6.39
CA THR A 302 5.48 -9.21 -7.39
C THR A 302 6.84 -9.89 -7.44
N GLY A 303 7.60 -9.83 -6.36
CA GLY A 303 8.90 -10.52 -6.24
C GLY A 303 8.80 -12.02 -6.50
N VAL A 304 9.68 -12.58 -7.33
CA VAL A 304 9.62 -13.98 -7.78
C VAL A 304 10.13 -14.96 -6.72
N ALA A 305 10.92 -14.51 -5.76
CA ALA A 305 11.60 -15.37 -4.80
C ALA A 305 10.62 -16.13 -3.87
N MET A 306 9.65 -15.42 -3.29
CA MET A 306 8.66 -16.04 -2.39
C MET A 306 7.73 -17.04 -3.10
N PRO A 307 7.13 -16.71 -4.26
CA PRO A 307 6.38 -17.70 -5.04
C PRO A 307 7.18 -18.95 -5.39
N LEU A 308 8.46 -18.82 -5.72
CA LEU A 308 9.33 -19.94 -6.02
C LEU A 308 9.56 -20.84 -4.79
N ILE A 309 9.82 -20.27 -3.62
CA ILE A 309 10.00 -21.03 -2.36
C ILE A 309 8.72 -21.79 -2.02
N ILE A 310 7.57 -21.15 -2.10
CA ILE A 310 6.27 -21.76 -1.80
C ILE A 310 5.98 -22.88 -2.80
N SER A 311 6.28 -22.70 -4.08
CA SER A 311 6.12 -23.72 -5.12
C SER A 311 6.98 -24.93 -4.86
N LEU A 312 8.24 -24.73 -4.49
CA LEU A 312 9.15 -25.82 -4.15
C LEU A 312 8.65 -26.59 -2.93
N ALA A 313 8.16 -25.90 -1.90
CA ALA A 313 7.56 -26.52 -0.73
C ALA A 313 6.28 -27.32 -1.08
N ALA A 314 5.44 -26.80 -1.97
CA ALA A 314 4.23 -27.50 -2.44
C ALA A 314 4.56 -28.77 -3.22
N VAL A 315 5.55 -28.74 -4.12
CA VAL A 315 6.01 -29.93 -4.85
C VAL A 315 6.64 -30.95 -3.89
N ALA A 316 7.45 -30.51 -2.92
CA ALA A 316 8.03 -31.39 -1.91
C ALA A 316 6.94 -32.06 -1.06
N CYS A 317 5.92 -31.30 -0.66
CA CYS A 317 4.76 -31.81 0.06
C CYS A 317 4.01 -32.86 -0.77
N SER A 318 3.75 -32.61 -2.04
CA SER A 318 3.09 -33.54 -2.96
C SER A 318 3.88 -34.86 -3.09
N LEU A 319 5.18 -34.78 -3.25
CA LEU A 319 6.05 -35.96 -3.28
C LEU A 319 6.00 -36.72 -1.96
N LEU A 320 6.06 -36.05 -0.82
CA LEU A 320 6.02 -36.67 0.51
C LEU A 320 4.72 -37.47 0.72
N PHE A 321 3.57 -36.89 0.39
CA PHE A 321 2.27 -37.56 0.52
C PHE A 321 2.08 -38.69 -0.50
N SER A 322 2.82 -38.68 -1.60
CA SER A 322 2.82 -39.75 -2.61
C SER A 322 3.64 -40.96 -2.21
N VAL A 323 4.56 -40.84 -1.25
CA VAL A 323 5.45 -41.96 -0.83
C VAL A 323 4.67 -43.14 -0.27
N LEU A 324 3.68 -42.89 0.62
CA LEU A 324 2.90 -43.96 1.22
C LEU A 324 2.08 -44.77 0.22
N PRO A 325 1.30 -44.17 -0.71
CA PRO A 325 0.65 -44.88 -1.80
C PRO A 325 1.63 -45.66 -2.68
N ALA A 326 2.76 -45.06 -3.01
CA ALA A 326 3.79 -45.70 -3.85
C ALA A 326 4.38 -46.94 -3.21
N ILE A 327 4.70 -46.87 -1.90
CA ILE A 327 5.17 -48.05 -1.12
C ILE A 327 4.08 -49.12 -1.07
N LYS A 328 2.81 -48.74 -0.85
CA LYS A 328 1.70 -49.67 -0.82
C LYS A 328 1.54 -50.42 -2.15
N ALA A 329 1.56 -49.71 -3.27
CA ALA A 329 1.54 -50.29 -4.63
C ALA A 329 2.72 -51.23 -4.88
N ALA A 330 3.92 -50.83 -4.46
CA ALA A 330 5.13 -51.60 -4.58
C ALA A 330 5.13 -52.93 -3.79
N ARG A 331 4.43 -52.96 -2.65
CA ARG A 331 4.36 -54.13 -1.76
C ARG A 331 3.19 -55.06 -2.05
N MET A 332 2.32 -54.80 -3.05
CA MET A 332 1.23 -55.68 -3.41
C MET A 332 1.75 -57.04 -3.90
N ASP A 333 1.13 -58.12 -3.42
CA ASP A 333 1.45 -59.48 -3.88
C ASP A 333 0.70 -59.75 -5.22
N PRO A 334 1.39 -60.20 -6.30
CA PRO A 334 0.74 -60.54 -7.54
C PRO A 334 -0.30 -61.65 -7.41
N VAL A 335 -0.09 -62.63 -6.49
CA VAL A 335 -1.00 -63.75 -6.31
C VAL A 335 -2.34 -63.25 -5.73
N ASP A 336 -2.27 -62.40 -4.68
CA ASP A 336 -3.48 -61.83 -4.05
C ASP A 336 -4.22 -60.88 -4.98
N THR A 337 -3.48 -60.10 -5.81
CA THR A 337 -4.10 -59.11 -6.75
C THR A 337 -4.80 -59.77 -7.96
N LEU A 338 -4.40 -60.95 -8.33
CA LEU A 338 -5.01 -61.73 -9.47
C LEU A 338 -6.11 -62.68 -9.00
N ARG A 339 -6.15 -63.05 -7.72
CA ARG A 339 -7.12 -63.97 -7.13
C ARG A 339 -8.46 -63.38 -6.73
N PHE A 340 -8.52 -62.04 -6.56
CA PHE A 340 -9.75 -61.35 -6.23
C PHE A 340 -10.57 -61.09 -7.51
N GLU A 341 -11.61 -61.85 -7.75
CA GLU A 341 -12.77 -61.50 -8.48
C GLU A 341 -13.73 -60.73 -7.61
#